data_063c9ab2451d90b1419f054d76d9025e
#
_entry.id   063c9ab2451d90b1419f054d76d9025e
#
_cell.length_a   1.000
_cell.length_b   1.000
_cell.length_c   1.000
_cell.angle_alpha   90.00
_cell.angle_beta   90.00
_cell.angle_gamma   90.00
#
_symmetry.space_group_name_H-M   'P 1'
#
loop_
_entity.id
_entity.type
_entity.pdbx_description
1 polymer ?
#
loop_
_entity_poly.entity_id
_entity_poly.type
_entity_poly.pdbx_seq_one_letter_code
_entity_poly.pdbx_strand_id
1 'polypeptide(L)'
;MAVDVTSDDALLRSDVRKLGDLLGQSLVRQEGKELLDLVERVRKDVREGKGAESLSNISVEQAVQLVRAFSTYFHLANVAEQVHRARVLEEERAQGGSWLSRAVEKIAEAKNDSEHGFSDEDLKKWVSELSVRPVFTAHPTEAARRSILNKMSEVAKLLNANADASTHARLAETVDLLWQTDELRLDRPEPLDEAMNALFYLDDLSRSTMPRVLDDFAREMKRLGVEIPVTARPFTFGSWIGGDRDGNPNVTADVTRDAMVLQAGHAIRATIAAMDQLRQMLSVSTRIVGATPELTASVEKDLKNIPEFEPRFLRLNAEEPYRLKATAIVHRLAFTRDRHAKGGPHQDGRDYRNTQELLDDLNLMRDSLFAHKGEVIATGLIERTIRTVAAFGLYHATLDVREHSDKHHAL
;
A
#
# COMPACT_ATOMS: atom_id res chain seq x y z
N MET A 1 15.24 -26.88 -11.49
CA MET A 1 15.79 -26.16 -12.67
C MET A 1 16.47 -24.91 -12.14
N ALA A 2 17.79 -24.77 -12.34
CA ALA A 2 18.49 -23.54 -12.00
C ALA A 2 18.02 -22.45 -12.96
N VAL A 3 17.45 -21.36 -12.43
CA VAL A 3 17.15 -20.16 -13.19
C VAL A 3 18.48 -19.63 -13.73
N ASP A 4 18.54 -19.35 -15.02
CA ASP A 4 19.73 -18.81 -15.68
C ASP A 4 19.95 -17.36 -15.21
N VAL A 5 20.74 -17.23 -14.14
CA VAL A 5 21.04 -15.98 -13.40
C VAL A 5 21.75 -14.94 -14.29
N THR A 6 22.19 -15.29 -15.50
CA THR A 6 23.06 -14.46 -16.31
C THR A 6 22.36 -13.45 -17.24
N SER A 7 21.11 -13.70 -17.68
CA SER A 7 20.36 -12.74 -18.50
C SER A 7 19.59 -11.72 -17.66
N ASP A 8 19.15 -12.12 -16.49
CA ASP A 8 18.34 -11.32 -15.57
C ASP A 8 19.12 -10.14 -14.96
N ASP A 9 20.38 -10.35 -14.61
CA ASP A 9 21.30 -9.30 -14.13
C ASP A 9 21.60 -8.18 -15.14
N ALA A 10 21.38 -8.40 -16.44
CA ALA A 10 21.72 -7.41 -17.47
C ALA A 10 20.81 -6.17 -17.41
N LEU A 11 19.50 -6.37 -17.16
CA LEU A 11 18.53 -5.28 -17.02
C LEU A 11 18.80 -4.47 -15.75
N LEU A 12 19.05 -5.13 -14.62
CA LEU A 12 19.42 -4.46 -13.38
C LEU A 12 20.66 -3.60 -13.56
N ARG A 13 21.72 -4.15 -14.15
CA ARG A 13 22.95 -3.41 -14.41
C ARG A 13 22.73 -2.22 -15.36
N SER A 14 21.82 -2.37 -16.32
CA SER A 14 21.44 -1.28 -17.24
C SER A 14 20.72 -0.15 -16.49
N ASP A 15 19.74 -0.48 -15.64
CA ASP A 15 18.99 0.51 -14.86
C ASP A 15 19.90 1.23 -13.85
N VAL A 16 20.74 0.49 -13.11
CA VAL A 16 21.71 1.08 -12.16
C VAL A 16 22.70 2.01 -12.89
N ARG A 17 23.19 1.60 -14.08
CA ARG A 17 24.08 2.45 -14.87
C ARG A 17 23.38 3.72 -15.34
N LYS A 18 22.16 3.59 -15.89
CA LYS A 18 21.34 4.71 -16.35
C LYS A 18 21.12 5.74 -15.23
N LEU A 19 20.75 5.27 -14.03
CA LEU A 19 20.53 6.15 -12.88
C LEU A 19 21.83 6.78 -12.37
N GLY A 20 22.94 6.01 -12.37
CA GLY A 20 24.27 6.52 -12.03
C GLY A 20 24.76 7.59 -13.01
N ASP A 21 24.53 7.42 -14.32
CA ASP A 21 24.87 8.41 -15.34
C ASP A 21 24.05 9.69 -15.18
N LEU A 22 22.74 9.59 -14.87
CA LEU A 22 21.89 10.73 -14.58
C LEU A 22 22.34 11.48 -13.31
N LEU A 23 22.70 10.75 -12.25
CA LEU A 23 23.28 11.36 -11.05
C LEU A 23 24.60 12.08 -11.37
N GLY A 24 25.51 11.45 -12.13
CA GLY A 24 26.77 12.08 -12.54
C GLY A 24 26.53 13.38 -13.31
N GLN A 25 25.56 13.40 -14.24
CA GLN A 25 25.15 14.61 -14.95
C GLN A 25 24.57 15.67 -14.00
N SER A 26 23.79 15.27 -13.01
CA SER A 26 23.25 16.17 -11.96
C SER A 26 24.39 16.81 -11.16
N LEU A 27 25.35 16.01 -10.67
CA LEU A 27 26.50 16.50 -9.94
C LEU A 27 27.29 17.54 -10.74
N VAL A 28 27.53 17.29 -12.04
CA VAL A 28 28.26 18.26 -12.90
C VAL A 28 27.46 19.55 -13.06
N ARG A 29 26.14 19.47 -13.24
CA ARG A 29 25.30 20.67 -13.42
C ARG A 29 25.24 21.55 -12.16
N GLN A 30 25.19 20.91 -10.99
CA GLN A 30 24.87 21.60 -9.75
C GLN A 30 26.09 21.94 -8.90
N GLU A 31 27.12 21.08 -8.93
CA GLU A 31 28.31 21.24 -8.06
C GLU A 31 29.62 21.40 -8.90
N GLY A 32 29.53 21.17 -10.20
CA GLY A 32 30.69 21.21 -11.10
C GLY A 32 31.37 19.85 -11.31
N LYS A 33 32.26 19.81 -12.29
CA LYS A 33 32.96 18.59 -12.70
C LYS A 33 33.89 18.04 -11.59
N GLU A 34 34.40 18.92 -10.75
CA GLU A 34 35.37 18.56 -9.69
C GLU A 34 34.79 17.56 -8.69
N LEU A 35 33.51 17.71 -8.32
CA LEU A 35 32.85 16.75 -7.45
C LEU A 35 32.71 15.37 -8.12
N LEU A 36 32.30 15.32 -9.38
CA LEU A 36 32.21 14.05 -10.10
C LEU A 36 33.57 13.35 -10.20
N ASP A 37 34.63 14.11 -10.51
CA ASP A 37 36.00 13.59 -10.59
C ASP A 37 36.47 13.05 -9.22
N LEU A 38 36.07 13.70 -8.12
CA LEU A 38 36.33 13.22 -6.76
C LEU A 38 35.58 11.90 -6.47
N VAL A 39 34.28 11.84 -6.78
CA VAL A 39 33.46 10.64 -6.60
C VAL A 39 34.06 9.44 -7.35
N GLU A 40 34.41 9.62 -8.63
CA GLU A 40 34.98 8.56 -9.47
C GLU A 40 36.36 8.11 -8.96
N ARG A 41 37.21 9.04 -8.52
CA ARG A 41 38.50 8.72 -7.92
C ARG A 41 38.31 7.87 -6.65
N VAL A 42 37.47 8.31 -5.70
CA VAL A 42 37.23 7.58 -4.45
C VAL A 42 36.66 6.19 -4.75
N ARG A 43 35.70 6.08 -5.69
CA ARG A 43 35.13 4.81 -6.13
C ARG A 43 36.17 3.84 -6.67
N LYS A 44 37.15 4.33 -7.43
CA LYS A 44 38.26 3.54 -7.97
C LYS A 44 39.22 3.12 -6.86
N ASP A 45 39.63 4.06 -6.02
CA ASP A 45 40.63 3.85 -4.95
C ASP A 45 40.11 2.86 -3.90
N VAL A 46 38.80 2.92 -3.57
CA VAL A 46 38.17 1.92 -2.67
C VAL A 46 38.22 0.52 -3.27
N ARG A 47 37.99 0.36 -4.58
CA ARG A 47 38.13 -0.95 -5.24
C ARG A 47 39.55 -1.49 -5.25
N GLU A 48 40.54 -0.60 -5.24
CA GLU A 48 41.96 -0.94 -5.18
C GLU A 48 42.49 -1.10 -3.74
N GLY A 49 41.63 -0.93 -2.72
CA GLY A 49 42.00 -1.01 -1.31
C GLY A 49 42.71 0.24 -0.77
N LYS A 50 42.71 1.36 -1.52
CA LYS A 50 43.39 2.63 -1.19
C LYS A 50 42.44 3.74 -0.69
N GLY A 51 41.19 3.39 -0.34
CA GLY A 51 40.16 4.37 -0.01
C GLY A 51 40.52 5.32 1.14
N ALA A 52 41.26 4.86 2.16
CA ALA A 52 41.67 5.69 3.30
C ALA A 52 42.65 6.81 2.87
N GLU A 53 43.53 6.57 1.91
CA GLU A 53 44.49 7.56 1.40
C GLU A 53 43.78 8.66 0.63
N SER A 54 42.77 8.31 -0.17
CA SER A 54 41.98 9.28 -0.96
C SER A 54 41.14 10.23 -0.12
N LEU A 55 40.75 9.81 1.08
CA LEU A 55 39.92 10.59 2.01
C LEU A 55 40.74 11.46 2.97
N SER A 56 42.06 11.23 3.11
CA SER A 56 42.89 11.91 4.10
C SER A 56 43.08 13.42 3.86
N ASN A 57 42.91 13.87 2.62
CA ASN A 57 43.20 15.26 2.19
C ASN A 57 41.98 16.04 1.67
N ILE A 58 40.75 15.56 1.92
CA ILE A 58 39.54 16.28 1.50
C ILE A 58 39.06 17.25 2.60
N SER A 59 38.45 18.35 2.20
CA SER A 59 37.82 19.29 3.15
C SER A 59 36.51 18.67 3.72
N VAL A 60 36.05 19.21 4.85
CA VAL A 60 34.75 18.80 5.44
C VAL A 60 33.60 19.01 4.45
N GLU A 61 33.62 20.10 3.69
CA GLU A 61 32.63 20.37 2.67
C GLU A 61 32.62 19.33 1.56
N GLN A 62 33.80 18.96 1.05
CA GLN A 62 33.96 17.87 0.08
C GLN A 62 33.52 16.51 0.65
N ALA A 63 33.80 16.26 1.93
CA ALA A 63 33.35 15.03 2.60
C ALA A 63 31.82 14.96 2.66
N VAL A 64 31.15 16.04 3.01
CA VAL A 64 29.67 16.13 3.04
C VAL A 64 29.09 15.90 1.64
N GLN A 65 29.63 16.58 0.61
CA GLN A 65 29.18 16.38 -0.77
C GLN A 65 29.39 14.95 -1.25
N LEU A 66 30.52 14.33 -0.89
CA LEU A 66 30.85 12.97 -1.24
C LEU A 66 29.88 11.96 -0.59
N VAL A 67 29.61 12.12 0.71
CA VAL A 67 28.63 11.28 1.44
C VAL A 67 27.25 11.40 0.82
N ARG A 68 26.80 12.62 0.49
CA ARG A 68 25.52 12.84 -0.18
C ARG A 68 25.46 12.17 -1.56
N ALA A 69 26.54 12.23 -2.34
CA ALA A 69 26.62 11.60 -3.65
C ALA A 69 26.48 10.08 -3.56
N PHE A 70 27.18 9.45 -2.61
CA PHE A 70 27.07 8.01 -2.39
C PHE A 70 25.71 7.61 -1.80
N SER A 71 25.16 8.37 -0.86
CA SER A 71 23.82 8.11 -0.30
C SER A 71 22.77 8.16 -1.41
N THR A 72 22.76 9.20 -2.23
CA THR A 72 21.86 9.31 -3.38
C THR A 72 22.04 8.16 -4.38
N TYR A 73 23.29 7.77 -4.67
CA TYR A 73 23.57 6.63 -5.54
C TYR A 73 22.99 5.33 -4.97
N PHE A 74 23.15 5.07 -3.67
CA PHE A 74 22.60 3.86 -3.05
C PHE A 74 21.07 3.87 -3.03
N HIS A 75 20.44 5.01 -2.80
CA HIS A 75 18.98 5.12 -2.94
C HIS A 75 18.51 4.73 -4.35
N LEU A 76 19.16 5.27 -5.38
CA LEU A 76 18.83 4.96 -6.78
C LEU A 76 19.10 3.48 -7.13
N ALA A 77 20.22 2.92 -6.67
CA ALA A 77 20.55 1.51 -6.89
C ALA A 77 19.54 0.58 -6.21
N ASN A 78 19.14 0.88 -4.96
CA ASN A 78 18.12 0.12 -4.25
C ASN A 78 16.76 0.16 -4.95
N VAL A 79 16.37 1.32 -5.49
CA VAL A 79 15.13 1.43 -6.29
C VAL A 79 15.22 0.56 -7.55
N ALA A 80 16.35 0.58 -8.27
CA ALA A 80 16.54 -0.25 -9.46
C ALA A 80 16.44 -1.74 -9.11
N GLU A 81 17.02 -2.17 -7.98
CA GLU A 81 16.92 -3.55 -7.49
C GLU A 81 15.48 -3.92 -7.15
N GLN A 82 14.74 -3.07 -6.44
CA GLN A 82 13.34 -3.32 -6.10
C GLN A 82 12.47 -3.44 -7.35
N VAL A 83 12.67 -2.56 -8.34
CA VAL A 83 11.95 -2.60 -9.62
C VAL A 83 12.27 -3.88 -10.38
N HIS A 84 13.54 -4.27 -10.42
CA HIS A 84 13.97 -5.50 -11.06
C HIS A 84 13.34 -6.73 -10.42
N ARG A 85 13.36 -6.84 -9.08
CA ARG A 85 12.69 -7.94 -8.35
C ARG A 85 11.19 -7.99 -8.64
N ALA A 86 10.53 -6.84 -8.71
CA ALA A 86 9.10 -6.79 -9.04
C ALA A 86 8.83 -7.30 -10.46
N ARG A 87 9.67 -6.95 -11.45
CA ARG A 87 9.57 -7.45 -12.84
C ARG A 87 9.73 -8.97 -12.90
N VAL A 88 10.75 -9.52 -12.23
CA VAL A 88 10.98 -10.98 -12.17
C VAL A 88 9.77 -11.70 -11.59
N LEU A 89 9.20 -11.19 -10.50
CA LEU A 89 8.00 -11.78 -9.89
C LEU A 89 6.77 -11.68 -10.80
N GLU A 90 6.63 -10.60 -11.57
CA GLU A 90 5.54 -10.46 -12.54
C GLU A 90 5.70 -11.42 -13.74
N GLU A 91 6.92 -11.61 -14.24
CA GLU A 91 7.24 -12.57 -15.29
C GLU A 91 6.97 -14.01 -14.83
N GLU A 92 7.44 -14.40 -13.64
CA GLU A 92 7.13 -15.70 -13.03
C GLU A 92 5.62 -15.93 -12.92
N ARG A 93 4.88 -14.90 -12.49
CA ARG A 93 3.43 -14.92 -12.37
C ARG A 93 2.74 -15.12 -13.74
N ALA A 94 3.20 -14.41 -14.78
CA ALA A 94 2.65 -14.50 -16.13
C ALA A 94 2.86 -15.90 -16.74
N GLN A 95 3.95 -16.58 -16.38
CA GLN A 95 4.26 -17.94 -16.80
C GLN A 95 3.55 -19.04 -15.98
N GLY A 96 2.61 -18.67 -15.10
CA GLY A 96 1.89 -19.61 -14.21
C GLY A 96 2.74 -20.14 -13.06
N GLY A 97 3.92 -19.55 -12.83
CA GLY A 97 4.89 -19.99 -11.83
C GLY A 97 4.90 -19.17 -10.53
N SER A 98 3.83 -18.44 -10.18
CA SER A 98 3.81 -17.70 -8.91
C SER A 98 4.03 -18.60 -7.70
N TRP A 99 4.64 -18.07 -6.64
CA TRP A 99 4.85 -18.80 -5.39
C TRP A 99 3.54 -19.37 -4.83
N LEU A 100 2.45 -18.61 -4.95
CA LEU A 100 1.13 -19.03 -4.51
C LEU A 100 0.59 -20.20 -5.37
N SER A 101 0.72 -20.11 -6.69
CA SER A 101 0.27 -21.20 -7.59
C SER A 101 1.04 -22.48 -7.33
N ARG A 102 2.37 -22.40 -7.15
CA ARG A 102 3.21 -23.55 -6.80
C ARG A 102 2.86 -24.16 -5.42
N ALA A 103 2.53 -23.30 -4.44
CA ALA A 103 2.07 -23.79 -3.14
C ALA A 103 0.72 -24.52 -3.26
N VAL A 104 -0.19 -23.97 -4.04
CA VAL A 104 -1.50 -24.59 -4.32
C VAL A 104 -1.37 -25.93 -5.04
N GLU A 105 -0.47 -26.06 -6.01
CA GLU A 105 -0.17 -27.32 -6.69
C GLU A 105 0.34 -28.37 -5.70
N LYS A 106 1.29 -28.02 -4.82
CA LYS A 106 1.77 -28.93 -3.76
C LYS A 106 0.67 -29.33 -2.77
N ILE A 107 -0.24 -28.42 -2.44
CA ILE A 107 -1.39 -28.74 -1.57
C ILE A 107 -2.32 -29.73 -2.29
N ALA A 108 -2.58 -29.52 -3.59
CA ALA A 108 -3.40 -30.41 -4.38
C ALA A 108 -2.76 -31.80 -4.52
N GLU A 109 -1.45 -31.89 -4.70
CA GLU A 109 -0.69 -33.14 -4.71
C GLU A 109 -0.78 -33.85 -3.34
N ALA A 110 -0.51 -33.13 -2.25
CA ALA A 110 -0.54 -33.67 -0.89
C ALA A 110 -1.95 -34.14 -0.47
N LYS A 111 -3.01 -33.47 -0.95
CA LYS A 111 -4.39 -33.87 -0.70
C LYS A 111 -4.69 -35.28 -1.24
N ASN A 112 -4.12 -35.64 -2.38
CA ASN A 112 -4.32 -36.91 -3.05
C ASN A 112 -3.30 -37.99 -2.65
N ASP A 113 -2.43 -37.72 -1.67
CA ASP A 113 -1.46 -38.68 -1.17
C ASP A 113 -2.17 -39.84 -0.48
N SER A 114 -1.71 -41.08 -0.76
CA SER A 114 -2.35 -42.30 -0.27
C SER A 114 -2.12 -42.59 1.21
N GLU A 115 -1.05 -42.01 1.81
CA GLU A 115 -0.67 -42.27 3.19
C GLU A 115 -0.95 -41.08 4.13
N HIS A 116 -0.87 -39.85 3.59
CA HIS A 116 -0.94 -38.61 4.37
C HIS A 116 -1.96 -37.62 3.82
N GLY A 117 -2.87 -38.07 2.96
CA GLY A 117 -3.90 -37.22 2.37
C GLY A 117 -4.86 -36.63 3.41
N PHE A 118 -5.53 -35.55 3.06
CA PHE A 118 -6.49 -34.86 3.91
C PHE A 118 -7.81 -34.58 3.16
N SER A 119 -8.89 -34.36 3.90
CA SER A 119 -10.22 -34.16 3.33
C SER A 119 -10.44 -32.73 2.85
N ASP A 120 -11.50 -32.54 2.02
CA ASP A 120 -11.97 -31.20 1.64
C ASP A 120 -12.42 -30.38 2.85
N GLU A 121 -12.92 -31.03 3.89
CA GLU A 121 -13.36 -30.37 5.12
C GLU A 121 -12.15 -29.86 5.91
N ASP A 122 -11.07 -30.66 5.99
CA ASP A 122 -9.84 -30.22 6.64
C ASP A 122 -9.24 -29.00 5.90
N LEU A 123 -9.20 -29.06 4.57
CA LEU A 123 -8.70 -27.96 3.77
C LEU A 123 -9.53 -26.68 3.94
N LYS A 124 -10.86 -26.79 3.92
CA LYS A 124 -11.77 -25.65 4.16
C LYS A 124 -11.55 -25.07 5.56
N LYS A 125 -11.39 -25.92 6.56
CA LYS A 125 -11.09 -25.50 7.93
C LYS A 125 -9.79 -24.72 7.98
N TRP A 126 -8.68 -25.28 7.49
CA TRP A 126 -7.37 -24.62 7.51
C TRP A 126 -7.37 -23.29 6.78
N VAL A 127 -8.03 -23.23 5.60
CA VAL A 127 -8.16 -21.97 4.85
C VAL A 127 -8.98 -20.94 5.60
N SER A 128 -10.03 -21.36 6.31
CA SER A 128 -10.86 -20.45 7.13
C SER A 128 -10.14 -19.90 8.37
N GLU A 129 -9.17 -20.67 8.90
CA GLU A 129 -8.34 -20.30 10.05
C GLU A 129 -7.05 -19.58 9.63
N LEU A 130 -6.75 -19.49 8.31
CA LEU A 130 -5.53 -18.83 7.82
C LEU A 130 -5.52 -17.36 8.21
N SER A 131 -4.46 -16.97 8.92
CA SER A 131 -4.24 -15.60 9.34
C SER A 131 -2.77 -15.22 9.19
N VAL A 132 -2.49 -14.32 8.27
CA VAL A 132 -1.16 -13.71 8.08
C VAL A 132 -1.26 -12.25 8.47
N ARG A 133 -0.52 -11.86 9.51
CA ARG A 133 -0.56 -10.51 10.07
C ARG A 133 0.85 -9.92 10.20
N PRO A 134 1.39 -9.29 9.14
CA PRO A 134 2.61 -8.49 9.27
C PRO A 134 2.40 -7.34 10.25
N VAL A 135 3.41 -7.08 11.09
CA VAL A 135 3.36 -6.01 12.10
C VAL A 135 4.42 -4.98 11.79
N PHE A 136 4.01 -3.73 11.61
CA PHE A 136 4.90 -2.60 11.43
C PHE A 136 5.49 -2.19 12.78
N THR A 137 6.81 -2.11 12.84
CA THR A 137 7.55 -1.66 14.03
C THR A 137 8.33 -0.40 13.70
N ALA A 138 8.48 0.51 14.67
CA ALA A 138 9.39 1.63 14.53
C ALA A 138 10.83 1.14 14.43
N HIS A 139 11.57 1.62 13.44
CA HIS A 139 13.00 1.33 13.31
C HIS A 139 13.80 2.64 13.36
N PRO A 140 14.74 2.80 14.30
CA PRO A 140 15.46 4.07 14.50
C PRO A 140 16.27 4.54 13.28
N THR A 141 16.55 3.63 12.32
CA THR A 141 17.31 3.93 11.10
C THR A 141 16.44 4.37 9.93
N GLU A 142 15.11 4.26 10.01
CA GLU A 142 14.21 4.79 8.97
C GLU A 142 13.96 6.30 9.15
N ALA A 143 15.02 7.07 8.99
CA ALA A 143 14.95 8.53 9.06
C ALA A 143 14.66 9.19 7.70
N ALA A 144 14.34 8.41 6.67
CA ALA A 144 14.09 8.94 5.33
C ALA A 144 12.89 9.89 5.32
N ARG A 145 13.10 11.12 4.83
CA ARG A 145 12.03 12.10 4.67
C ARG A 145 11.02 11.59 3.64
N ARG A 146 9.73 11.81 3.89
CA ARG A 146 8.64 11.48 2.94
C ARG A 146 8.89 12.05 1.53
N SER A 147 9.54 13.23 1.45
CA SER A 147 9.93 13.84 0.18
C SER A 147 10.94 12.98 -0.59
N ILE A 148 11.86 12.28 0.07
CA ILE A 148 12.78 11.31 -0.53
C ILE A 148 12.00 10.08 -1.01
N LEU A 149 11.17 9.49 -0.15
CA LEU A 149 10.35 8.31 -0.48
C LEU A 149 9.45 8.55 -1.70
N ASN A 150 8.83 9.73 -1.80
CA ASN A 150 8.00 10.10 -2.96
C ASN A 150 8.82 10.16 -4.25
N LYS A 151 10.03 10.73 -4.21
CA LYS A 151 10.90 10.79 -5.38
C LYS A 151 11.42 9.42 -5.79
N MET A 152 11.76 8.56 -4.83
CA MET A 152 12.14 7.18 -5.09
C MET A 152 10.98 6.38 -5.71
N SER A 153 9.75 6.58 -5.23
CA SER A 153 8.55 5.99 -5.84
C SER A 153 8.34 6.49 -7.28
N GLU A 154 8.60 7.78 -7.56
CA GLU A 154 8.52 8.31 -8.92
C GLU A 154 9.61 7.72 -9.83
N VAL A 155 10.85 7.58 -9.36
CA VAL A 155 11.92 6.88 -10.09
C VAL A 155 11.49 5.44 -10.42
N ALA A 156 10.92 4.71 -9.45
CA ALA A 156 10.44 3.34 -9.68
C ALA A 156 9.36 3.28 -10.77
N LYS A 157 8.40 4.20 -10.76
CA LYS A 157 7.34 4.30 -11.80
C LYS A 157 7.93 4.58 -13.18
N LEU A 158 8.89 5.52 -13.25
CA LEU A 158 9.53 5.91 -14.50
C LEU A 158 10.44 4.81 -15.07
N LEU A 159 11.08 3.99 -14.23
CA LEU A 159 11.83 2.81 -14.68
C LEU A 159 10.90 1.73 -15.28
N ASN A 160 9.65 1.64 -14.83
CA ASN A 160 8.65 0.72 -15.35
C ASN A 160 7.85 1.28 -16.55
N ALA A 161 8.00 2.56 -16.85
CA ALA A 161 7.37 3.18 -18.02
C ALA A 161 8.12 2.87 -19.32
N ASN A 162 7.50 3.19 -20.45
CA ASN A 162 8.16 3.08 -21.75
C ASN A 162 9.42 3.94 -21.79
N ALA A 163 10.51 3.37 -22.32
CA ALA A 163 11.79 4.05 -22.45
C ALA A 163 11.78 5.02 -23.65
N ASP A 164 11.16 6.18 -23.46
CA ASP A 164 11.14 7.27 -24.43
C ASP A 164 11.88 8.53 -23.93
N ALA A 165 12.02 9.53 -24.78
CA ALA A 165 12.72 10.79 -24.47
C ALA A 165 12.04 11.55 -23.31
N SER A 166 10.70 11.49 -23.21
CA SER A 166 9.94 12.14 -22.12
C SER A 166 10.22 11.47 -20.78
N THR A 167 10.18 10.15 -20.73
CA THR A 167 10.52 9.37 -19.53
C THR A 167 11.96 9.62 -19.08
N HIS A 168 12.90 9.70 -20.02
CA HIS A 168 14.29 10.01 -19.70
C HIS A 168 14.45 11.42 -19.11
N ALA A 169 13.79 12.42 -19.69
CA ALA A 169 13.80 13.79 -19.16
C ALA A 169 13.23 13.87 -17.74
N ARG A 170 12.11 13.20 -17.49
CA ARG A 170 11.48 13.13 -16.14
C ARG A 170 12.35 12.41 -15.12
N LEU A 171 13.07 11.35 -15.52
CA LEU A 171 14.05 10.70 -14.65
C LEU A 171 15.18 11.67 -14.27
N ALA A 172 15.74 12.40 -15.24
CA ALA A 172 16.79 13.40 -15.00
C ALA A 172 16.30 14.50 -14.05
N GLU A 173 15.09 15.02 -14.26
CA GLU A 173 14.43 15.99 -13.37
C GLU A 173 14.27 15.43 -11.94
N THR A 174 13.79 14.19 -11.82
CA THR A 174 13.58 13.57 -10.50
C THR A 174 14.89 13.33 -9.75
N VAL A 175 15.98 12.97 -10.47
CA VAL A 175 17.33 12.83 -9.90
C VAL A 175 17.86 14.20 -9.43
N ASP A 176 17.68 15.27 -10.22
CA ASP A 176 18.04 16.63 -9.81
C ASP A 176 17.27 17.09 -8.57
N LEU A 177 15.96 16.83 -8.53
CA LEU A 177 15.13 17.10 -7.35
C LEU A 177 15.56 16.29 -6.12
N LEU A 178 16.01 15.05 -6.32
CA LEU A 178 16.52 14.20 -5.24
C LEU A 178 17.82 14.80 -4.69
N TRP A 179 18.75 15.20 -5.55
CA TRP A 179 20.00 15.85 -5.15
C TRP A 179 19.77 17.16 -4.39
N GLN A 180 18.80 17.99 -4.80
CA GLN A 180 18.45 19.25 -4.13
C GLN A 180 17.60 19.07 -2.86
N THR A 181 17.22 17.84 -2.52
CA THR A 181 16.43 17.59 -1.32
C THR A 181 17.36 17.31 -0.14
N ASP A 182 17.16 18.05 0.95
CA ASP A 182 17.88 17.77 2.19
C ASP A 182 17.39 16.42 2.77
N GLU A 183 18.32 15.50 2.93
CA GLU A 183 18.07 14.15 3.42
C GLU A 183 18.01 14.10 4.96
N LEU A 184 18.73 15.01 5.62
CA LEU A 184 18.86 15.03 7.06
C LEU A 184 17.70 15.80 7.71
N ARG A 185 17.13 15.24 8.77
CA ARG A 185 16.29 15.99 9.70
C ARG A 185 17.17 16.59 10.78
N LEU A 186 16.96 17.86 11.06
CA LEU A 186 17.65 18.54 12.19
C LEU A 186 17.08 18.07 13.54
N ASP A 187 15.78 17.77 13.57
CA ASP A 187 15.09 17.31 14.77
C ASP A 187 14.97 15.79 14.80
N ARG A 188 14.98 15.22 16.00
CA ARG A 188 14.71 13.78 16.18
C ARG A 188 13.26 13.47 15.79
N PRO A 189 13.01 12.38 15.06
CA PRO A 189 11.65 11.96 14.74
C PRO A 189 10.82 11.76 16.01
N GLU A 190 9.61 12.28 16.02
CA GLU A 190 8.62 11.98 17.05
C GLU A 190 7.84 10.69 16.70
N PRO A 191 7.18 10.01 17.66
CA PRO A 191 6.42 8.81 17.39
C PRO A 191 5.33 8.97 16.30
N LEU A 192 4.76 10.17 16.15
CA LEU A 192 3.80 10.47 15.09
C LEU A 192 4.46 10.60 13.70
N ASP A 193 5.72 11.06 13.63
CA ASP A 193 6.48 11.05 12.37
C ASP A 193 6.73 9.62 11.89
N GLU A 194 7.07 8.72 12.83
CA GLU A 194 7.25 7.30 12.54
C GLU A 194 5.94 6.66 12.07
N ALA A 195 4.81 6.99 12.71
CA ALA A 195 3.49 6.56 12.28
C ALA A 195 3.16 7.03 10.85
N MET A 196 3.48 8.29 10.52
CA MET A 196 3.32 8.81 9.15
C MET A 196 4.15 8.07 8.11
N ASN A 197 5.37 7.63 8.46
CA ASN A 197 6.20 6.84 7.56
C ASN A 197 5.59 5.45 7.31
N ALA A 198 5.13 4.75 8.36
CA ALA A 198 4.45 3.46 8.20
C ALA A 198 3.17 3.57 7.35
N LEU A 199 2.41 4.64 7.56
CA LEU A 199 1.18 4.89 6.79
C LEU A 199 1.45 5.14 5.29
N PHE A 200 2.61 5.63 4.92
CA PHE A 200 3.01 5.73 3.51
C PHE A 200 2.99 4.36 2.82
N TYR A 201 3.57 3.34 3.47
CA TYR A 201 3.58 1.97 2.94
C TYR A 201 2.21 1.31 3.00
N LEU A 202 1.46 1.51 4.09
CA LEU A 202 0.11 0.96 4.23
C LEU A 202 -0.87 1.55 3.21
N ASP A 203 -0.76 2.84 2.91
CA ASP A 203 -1.54 3.50 1.86
C ASP A 203 -1.26 2.89 0.49
N ASP A 204 0.02 2.66 0.15
CA ASP A 204 0.40 2.05 -1.13
C ASP A 204 -0.06 0.58 -1.21
N LEU A 205 0.16 -0.21 -0.16
CA LEU A 205 -0.30 -1.59 -0.06
C LEU A 205 -1.82 -1.70 -0.26
N SER A 206 -2.59 -0.81 0.36
CA SER A 206 -4.05 -0.85 0.28
C SER A 206 -4.61 -0.49 -1.09
N ARG A 207 -3.89 0.34 -1.86
CA ARG A 207 -4.34 0.83 -3.18
C ARG A 207 -3.87 -0.03 -4.33
N SER A 208 -2.71 -0.66 -4.23
CA SER A 208 -2.04 -1.30 -5.36
C SER A 208 -1.84 -2.80 -5.19
N THR A 209 -1.11 -3.21 -4.17
CA THR A 209 -0.60 -4.57 -4.03
C THR A 209 -1.62 -5.52 -3.44
N MET A 210 -2.23 -5.18 -2.30
CA MET A 210 -3.13 -6.08 -1.58
C MET A 210 -4.42 -6.42 -2.33
N PRO A 211 -5.07 -5.52 -3.07
CA PRO A 211 -6.21 -5.91 -3.90
C PRO A 211 -5.87 -7.05 -4.87
N ARG A 212 -4.68 -7.02 -5.48
CA ARG A 212 -4.22 -8.10 -6.39
C ARG A 212 -3.91 -9.39 -5.65
N VAL A 213 -3.21 -9.29 -4.50
CA VAL A 213 -2.87 -10.46 -3.67
C VAL A 213 -4.13 -11.17 -3.19
N LEU A 214 -5.14 -10.42 -2.73
CA LEU A 214 -6.41 -10.98 -2.25
C LEU A 214 -7.22 -11.63 -3.38
N ASP A 215 -7.23 -11.03 -4.58
CA ASP A 215 -7.88 -11.61 -5.75
C ASP A 215 -7.18 -12.91 -6.21
N ASP A 216 -5.84 -12.89 -6.24
CA ASP A 216 -5.06 -14.09 -6.59
C ASP A 216 -5.28 -15.19 -5.57
N PHE A 217 -5.27 -14.87 -4.29
CA PHE A 217 -5.54 -15.83 -3.22
C PHE A 217 -6.93 -16.45 -3.37
N ALA A 218 -7.97 -15.64 -3.57
CA ALA A 218 -9.33 -16.14 -3.75
C ALA A 218 -9.44 -17.04 -4.98
N ARG A 219 -8.78 -16.67 -6.10
CA ARG A 219 -8.75 -17.47 -7.33
C ARG A 219 -8.04 -18.81 -7.13
N GLU A 220 -6.89 -18.81 -6.47
CA GLU A 220 -6.12 -20.02 -6.23
C GLU A 220 -6.83 -20.97 -5.24
N MET A 221 -7.51 -20.42 -4.22
CA MET A 221 -8.33 -21.26 -3.34
C MET A 221 -9.51 -21.89 -4.08
N LYS A 222 -10.13 -21.16 -5.00
CA LYS A 222 -11.21 -21.71 -5.85
C LYS A 222 -10.70 -22.87 -6.73
N ARG A 223 -9.44 -22.82 -7.19
CA ARG A 223 -8.80 -23.95 -7.90
C ARG A 223 -8.67 -25.21 -7.02
N LEU A 224 -8.52 -25.06 -5.71
CA LEU A 224 -8.52 -26.14 -4.72
C LEU A 224 -9.94 -26.60 -4.33
N GLY A 225 -11.00 -26.01 -4.89
CA GLY A 225 -12.40 -26.30 -4.53
C GLY A 225 -12.85 -25.63 -3.24
N VAL A 226 -12.12 -24.61 -2.75
CA VAL A 226 -12.48 -23.85 -1.55
C VAL A 226 -12.97 -22.46 -1.94
N GLU A 227 -14.26 -22.20 -1.71
CA GLU A 227 -14.79 -20.84 -1.80
C GLU A 227 -14.54 -20.08 -0.50
N ILE A 228 -13.84 -18.96 -0.61
CA ILE A 228 -13.55 -18.08 0.52
C ILE A 228 -14.66 -17.02 0.60
N PRO A 229 -15.28 -16.78 1.76
CA PRO A 229 -16.19 -15.67 1.93
C PRO A 229 -15.52 -14.35 1.50
N VAL A 230 -16.23 -13.51 0.77
CA VAL A 230 -15.68 -12.25 0.24
C VAL A 230 -15.21 -11.29 1.34
N THR A 231 -15.76 -11.45 2.55
CA THR A 231 -15.39 -10.70 3.75
C THR A 231 -14.33 -11.41 4.61
N ALA A 232 -13.80 -12.55 4.16
CA ALA A 232 -12.71 -13.23 4.88
C ALA A 232 -11.45 -12.35 4.97
N ARG A 233 -10.70 -12.53 6.05
CA ARG A 233 -9.54 -11.69 6.39
C ARG A 233 -8.26 -12.52 6.52
N PRO A 234 -7.84 -13.25 5.47
CA PRO A 234 -6.63 -14.08 5.54
C PRO A 234 -5.36 -13.25 5.73
N PHE A 235 -5.41 -11.98 5.30
CA PHE A 235 -4.32 -11.02 5.46
C PHE A 235 -4.84 -9.79 6.19
N THR A 236 -4.16 -9.42 7.27
CA THR A 236 -4.40 -8.19 8.04
C THR A 236 -3.08 -7.57 8.42
N PHE A 237 -3.08 -6.36 8.94
CA PHE A 237 -1.86 -5.68 9.35
C PHE A 237 -1.95 -5.25 10.81
N GLY A 238 -0.81 -5.27 11.48
CA GLY A 238 -0.63 -4.73 12.82
C GLY A 238 0.39 -3.59 12.82
N SER A 239 0.38 -2.79 13.86
CA SER A 239 1.39 -1.76 14.09
C SER A 239 1.68 -1.66 15.60
N TRP A 240 2.96 -1.47 15.93
CA TRP A 240 3.39 -1.08 17.27
C TRP A 240 3.65 0.42 17.38
N ILE A 241 3.71 1.11 16.23
CA ILE A 241 4.12 2.51 16.14
C ILE A 241 3.05 3.41 16.77
N GLY A 242 3.44 4.14 17.82
CA GLY A 242 2.52 4.92 18.64
C GLY A 242 1.81 4.15 19.76
N GLY A 243 1.99 2.81 19.84
CA GLY A 243 1.44 1.95 20.89
C GLY A 243 2.50 1.25 21.74
N ASP A 244 3.76 1.23 21.30
CA ASP A 244 4.86 0.56 21.98
C ASP A 244 5.54 1.52 22.97
N ARG A 245 5.19 1.36 24.23
CA ARG A 245 5.73 2.20 25.32
C ARG A 245 7.03 1.67 25.88
N ASP A 246 7.30 0.41 25.80
CA ASP A 246 8.49 -0.37 26.23
C ASP A 246 9.70 0.48 26.72
N GLY A 247 9.47 1.29 27.74
CA GLY A 247 10.44 2.24 28.30
C GLY A 247 10.61 3.56 27.52
N ASN A 248 9.88 3.78 26.43
CA ASN A 248 9.92 5.05 25.69
C ASN A 248 8.96 6.09 26.30
N PRO A 249 9.46 7.13 26.98
CA PRO A 249 8.61 8.13 27.65
C PRO A 249 7.83 9.00 26.66
N ASN A 250 8.22 9.02 25.38
CA ASN A 250 7.57 9.83 24.34
C ASN A 250 6.29 9.16 23.80
N VAL A 251 6.07 7.86 24.06
CA VAL A 251 4.83 7.16 23.68
C VAL A 251 3.83 7.24 24.81
N THR A 252 3.11 8.34 24.89
CA THR A 252 2.05 8.61 25.88
C THR A 252 0.70 8.10 25.41
N ALA A 253 -0.31 8.10 26.29
CA ALA A 253 -1.69 7.75 25.92
C ALA A 253 -2.25 8.72 24.86
N ASP A 254 -1.88 9.99 24.90
CA ASP A 254 -2.29 10.98 23.90
C ASP A 254 -1.66 10.69 22.55
N VAL A 255 -0.37 10.36 22.49
CA VAL A 255 0.30 9.91 21.26
C VAL A 255 -0.35 8.65 20.67
N THR A 256 -0.72 7.69 21.53
CA THR A 256 -1.43 6.49 21.08
C THR A 256 -2.78 6.84 20.45
N ARG A 257 -3.55 7.72 21.06
CA ARG A 257 -4.82 8.21 20.51
C ARG A 257 -4.62 8.93 19.19
N ASP A 258 -3.64 9.83 19.12
CA ASP A 258 -3.37 10.62 17.93
C ASP A 258 -2.87 9.73 16.77
N ALA A 259 -2.06 8.70 17.06
CA ALA A 259 -1.67 7.68 16.08
C ALA A 259 -2.89 6.92 15.52
N MET A 260 -3.84 6.53 16.38
CA MET A 260 -5.08 5.88 15.95
C MET A 260 -5.95 6.79 15.07
N VAL A 261 -6.08 8.08 15.42
CA VAL A 261 -6.81 9.06 14.61
C VAL A 261 -6.14 9.26 13.26
N LEU A 262 -4.81 9.33 13.26
CA LEU A 262 -4.01 9.46 12.05
C LEU A 262 -4.20 8.24 11.11
N GLN A 263 -4.10 7.03 11.65
CA GLN A 263 -4.33 5.79 10.91
C GLN A 263 -5.75 5.73 10.33
N ALA A 264 -6.77 6.02 11.15
CA ALA A 264 -8.16 6.06 10.69
C ALA A 264 -8.34 7.08 9.55
N GLY A 265 -7.76 8.28 9.70
CA GLY A 265 -7.81 9.32 8.67
C GLY A 265 -7.21 8.86 7.33
N HIS A 266 -6.11 8.11 7.35
CA HIS A 266 -5.47 7.55 6.15
C HIS A 266 -6.31 6.43 5.53
N ALA A 267 -6.76 5.45 6.32
CA ALA A 267 -7.58 4.35 5.87
C ALA A 267 -8.88 4.83 5.21
N ILE A 268 -9.58 5.77 5.86
CA ILE A 268 -10.83 6.31 5.34
C ILE A 268 -10.58 7.09 4.04
N ARG A 269 -9.51 7.87 3.91
CA ARG A 269 -9.16 8.54 2.64
C ARG A 269 -8.88 7.54 1.51
N ALA A 270 -8.18 6.45 1.79
CA ALA A 270 -7.94 5.39 0.81
C ALA A 270 -9.26 4.73 0.38
N THR A 271 -10.14 4.44 1.33
CA THR A 271 -11.47 3.86 1.06
C THR A 271 -12.37 4.84 0.27
N ILE A 272 -12.36 6.14 0.59
CA ILE A 272 -13.07 7.16 -0.20
C ILE A 272 -12.57 7.15 -1.65
N ALA A 273 -11.26 7.11 -1.88
CA ALA A 273 -10.70 7.05 -3.23
C ALA A 273 -11.16 5.81 -4.01
N ALA A 274 -11.24 4.64 -3.36
CA ALA A 274 -11.79 3.41 -3.94
C ALA A 274 -13.29 3.56 -4.26
N MET A 275 -14.06 4.16 -3.35
CA MET A 275 -15.49 4.43 -3.57
C MET A 275 -15.74 5.44 -4.70
N ASP A 276 -14.89 6.44 -4.86
CA ASP A 276 -14.96 7.39 -5.98
C ASP A 276 -14.73 6.70 -7.33
N GLN A 277 -13.81 5.73 -7.40
CA GLN A 277 -13.65 4.89 -8.59
C GLN A 277 -14.90 4.03 -8.86
N LEU A 278 -15.45 3.39 -7.82
CA LEU A 278 -16.73 2.66 -7.93
C LEU A 278 -17.84 3.55 -8.45
N ARG A 279 -18.03 4.74 -7.88
CA ARG A 279 -19.03 5.71 -8.27
C ARG A 279 -18.92 6.12 -9.74
N GLN A 280 -17.70 6.28 -10.26
CA GLN A 280 -17.46 6.60 -11.67
C GLN A 280 -17.83 5.44 -12.60
N MET A 281 -17.58 4.20 -12.19
CA MET A 281 -17.81 3.00 -13.01
C MET A 281 -19.26 2.49 -12.93
N LEU A 282 -19.96 2.68 -11.81
CA LEU A 282 -21.27 2.09 -11.54
C LEU A 282 -22.41 2.99 -12.02
N SER A 283 -22.45 3.27 -13.32
CA SER A 283 -23.59 3.93 -13.99
C SER A 283 -24.68 2.93 -14.43
N VAL A 284 -24.90 1.89 -13.63
CA VAL A 284 -25.92 0.87 -13.90
C VAL A 284 -27.30 1.48 -13.71
N SER A 285 -28.07 1.53 -14.82
CA SER A 285 -29.36 2.22 -14.87
C SER A 285 -30.53 1.24 -14.71
N THR A 286 -31.51 1.62 -13.90
CA THR A 286 -32.78 0.88 -13.74
C THR A 286 -33.61 0.83 -15.01
N ARG A 287 -33.33 1.68 -16.01
CA ARG A 287 -33.94 1.60 -17.35
C ARG A 287 -33.45 0.43 -18.19
N ILE A 288 -32.28 -0.14 -17.84
CA ILE A 288 -31.65 -1.23 -18.59
C ILE A 288 -31.70 -2.53 -17.79
N VAL A 289 -31.33 -2.46 -16.52
CA VAL A 289 -31.39 -3.58 -15.57
C VAL A 289 -32.00 -3.11 -14.26
N GLY A 290 -32.58 -4.03 -13.50
CA GLY A 290 -33.18 -3.69 -12.22
C GLY A 290 -32.18 -3.42 -11.10
N ALA A 291 -32.75 -3.07 -9.94
CA ALA A 291 -32.08 -3.09 -8.65
C ALA A 291 -33.03 -3.72 -7.63
N THR A 292 -32.50 -4.39 -6.60
CA THR A 292 -33.35 -4.99 -5.57
C THR A 292 -34.10 -3.93 -4.77
N PRO A 293 -35.30 -4.27 -4.22
CA PRO A 293 -36.03 -3.38 -3.34
C PRO A 293 -35.20 -2.96 -2.12
N GLU A 294 -34.36 -3.84 -1.60
CA GLU A 294 -33.50 -3.59 -0.44
C GLU A 294 -32.46 -2.51 -0.76
N LEU A 295 -31.82 -2.56 -1.94
CA LEU A 295 -30.88 -1.51 -2.36
C LEU A 295 -31.60 -0.18 -2.55
N THR A 296 -32.77 -0.18 -3.19
CA THR A 296 -33.57 1.03 -3.40
C THR A 296 -33.98 1.67 -2.07
N ALA A 297 -34.51 0.87 -1.14
CA ALA A 297 -34.88 1.35 0.20
C ALA A 297 -33.66 1.88 0.99
N SER A 298 -32.49 1.24 0.84
CA SER A 298 -31.26 1.74 1.46
C SER A 298 -30.83 3.09 0.89
N VAL A 299 -30.91 3.29 -0.43
CA VAL A 299 -30.62 4.59 -1.07
C VAL A 299 -31.60 5.66 -0.57
N GLU A 300 -32.90 5.36 -0.50
CA GLU A 300 -33.90 6.30 0.01
C GLU A 300 -33.62 6.70 1.48
N LYS A 301 -33.20 5.76 2.31
CA LYS A 301 -32.78 6.03 3.68
C LYS A 301 -31.55 6.95 3.73
N ASP A 302 -30.55 6.66 2.90
CA ASP A 302 -29.34 7.48 2.83
C ASP A 302 -29.66 8.91 2.38
N LEU A 303 -30.51 9.10 1.37
CA LEU A 303 -30.92 10.43 0.90
C LEU A 303 -31.66 11.26 1.97
N LYS A 304 -32.40 10.60 2.88
CA LYS A 304 -33.02 11.27 4.01
C LYS A 304 -32.02 11.68 5.08
N ASN A 305 -31.01 10.85 5.32
CA ASN A 305 -30.03 11.06 6.38
C ASN A 305 -28.88 12.01 5.95
N ILE A 306 -28.68 12.21 4.66
CA ILE A 306 -27.57 12.99 4.08
C ILE A 306 -28.17 14.11 3.20
N PRO A 307 -28.65 15.22 3.80
CA PRO A 307 -29.21 16.34 3.04
C PRO A 307 -28.17 17.10 2.20
N GLU A 308 -26.89 16.80 2.36
CA GLU A 308 -25.77 17.39 1.64
C GLU A 308 -25.67 16.94 0.18
N PHE A 309 -26.51 16.03 -0.28
CA PHE A 309 -26.56 15.65 -1.69
C PHE A 309 -26.95 16.85 -2.56
N GLU A 310 -26.15 17.12 -3.60
CA GLU A 310 -26.46 18.18 -4.55
C GLU A 310 -27.74 17.86 -5.35
N PRO A 311 -28.77 18.74 -5.39
CA PRO A 311 -30.05 18.47 -6.07
C PRO A 311 -29.88 18.16 -7.57
N ARG A 312 -28.90 18.77 -8.24
CA ARG A 312 -28.63 18.52 -9.65
C ARG A 312 -28.07 17.08 -9.83
N PHE A 313 -27.17 16.66 -8.96
CA PHE A 313 -26.61 15.29 -9.00
C PHE A 313 -27.72 14.24 -8.83
N LEU A 314 -28.65 14.44 -7.90
CA LEU A 314 -29.78 13.55 -7.69
C LEU A 314 -30.68 13.43 -8.94
N ARG A 315 -31.02 14.58 -9.58
CA ARG A 315 -31.83 14.55 -10.81
C ARG A 315 -31.14 13.81 -11.95
N LEU A 316 -29.84 14.03 -12.14
CA LEU A 316 -29.07 13.42 -13.23
C LEU A 316 -28.86 11.91 -13.04
N ASN A 317 -28.80 11.43 -11.79
CA ASN A 317 -28.52 10.02 -11.47
C ASN A 317 -29.73 9.30 -10.85
N ALA A 318 -30.95 9.83 -11.01
CA ALA A 318 -32.16 9.27 -10.42
C ALA A 318 -32.39 7.77 -10.77
N GLU A 319 -31.96 7.35 -11.94
CA GLU A 319 -32.07 5.98 -12.43
C GLU A 319 -30.81 5.11 -12.15
N GLU A 320 -29.85 5.62 -11.36
CA GLU A 320 -28.56 4.96 -11.09
C GLU A 320 -28.38 4.66 -9.60
N PRO A 321 -29.13 3.72 -9.02
CA PRO A 321 -29.14 3.48 -7.56
C PRO A 321 -27.78 3.05 -7.01
N TYR A 322 -26.99 2.32 -7.78
CA TYR A 322 -25.63 1.92 -7.38
C TYR A 322 -24.68 3.11 -7.25
N ARG A 323 -24.77 4.07 -8.16
CA ARG A 323 -24.00 5.33 -8.09
C ARG A 323 -24.46 6.21 -6.93
N LEU A 324 -25.76 6.30 -6.69
CA LEU A 324 -26.30 7.01 -5.54
C LEU A 324 -25.83 6.38 -4.24
N LYS A 325 -25.86 5.03 -4.13
CA LYS A 325 -25.37 4.30 -2.96
C LYS A 325 -23.88 4.52 -2.74
N ALA A 326 -23.04 4.41 -3.78
CA ALA A 326 -21.62 4.68 -3.68
C ALA A 326 -21.32 6.10 -3.23
N THR A 327 -22.11 7.08 -3.68
CA THR A 327 -22.00 8.48 -3.25
C THR A 327 -22.38 8.65 -1.77
N ALA A 328 -23.44 7.98 -1.32
CA ALA A 328 -23.83 7.98 0.10
C ALA A 328 -22.71 7.39 0.98
N ILE A 329 -22.09 6.29 0.55
CA ILE A 329 -20.94 5.69 1.24
C ILE A 329 -19.78 6.70 1.35
N VAL A 330 -19.47 7.45 0.30
CA VAL A 330 -18.42 8.50 0.33
C VAL A 330 -18.76 9.57 1.38
N HIS A 331 -20.01 10.04 1.44
CA HIS A 331 -20.44 11.02 2.46
C HIS A 331 -20.31 10.43 3.87
N ARG A 332 -20.82 9.22 4.10
CA ARG A 332 -20.73 8.54 5.41
C ARG A 332 -19.29 8.34 5.86
N LEU A 333 -18.39 7.96 4.95
CA LEU A 333 -16.96 7.85 5.22
C LEU A 333 -16.33 9.21 5.59
N ALA A 334 -16.70 10.28 4.89
CA ALA A 334 -16.23 11.62 5.22
C ALA A 334 -16.67 12.06 6.63
N PHE A 335 -17.93 11.82 6.98
CA PHE A 335 -18.44 12.09 8.33
C PHE A 335 -17.77 11.20 9.40
N THR A 336 -17.50 9.93 9.08
CA THR A 336 -16.74 9.03 9.97
C THR A 336 -15.35 9.58 10.27
N ARG A 337 -14.63 10.02 9.23
CA ARG A 337 -13.31 10.62 9.37
C ARG A 337 -13.36 11.88 10.25
N ASP A 338 -14.33 12.75 9.99
CA ASP A 338 -14.49 14.01 10.73
C ASP A 338 -14.86 13.75 12.20
N ARG A 339 -15.70 12.74 12.45
CA ARG A 339 -16.02 12.28 13.81
C ARG A 339 -14.78 11.80 14.56
N HIS A 340 -13.94 10.95 13.92
CA HIS A 340 -12.71 10.46 14.54
C HIS A 340 -11.75 11.61 14.86
N ALA A 341 -11.61 12.57 13.95
CA ALA A 341 -10.73 13.72 14.15
C ALA A 341 -11.20 14.66 15.28
N LYS A 342 -12.53 14.81 15.45
CA LYS A 342 -13.12 15.72 16.43
C LYS A 342 -13.46 15.05 17.77
N GLY A 343 -13.46 13.70 17.83
CA GLY A 343 -13.85 12.95 19.02
C GLY A 343 -15.36 13.02 19.33
N GLY A 344 -16.22 13.17 18.32
CA GLY A 344 -17.67 13.27 18.48
C GLY A 344 -18.38 11.93 18.61
N PRO A 345 -19.68 11.90 19.03
CA PRO A 345 -20.50 10.70 19.08
C PRO A 345 -20.86 10.21 17.67
N HIS A 346 -21.08 8.90 17.56
CA HIS A 346 -21.63 8.28 16.36
C HIS A 346 -23.05 8.80 16.06
N GLN A 347 -23.34 9.02 14.77
CA GLN A 347 -24.65 9.44 14.25
C GLN A 347 -25.18 8.36 13.30
N ASP A 348 -26.19 7.62 13.73
CA ASP A 348 -26.76 6.52 12.95
C ASP A 348 -27.23 6.99 11.56
N GLY A 349 -26.86 6.23 10.53
CA GLY A 349 -27.16 6.56 9.14
C GLY A 349 -26.37 7.73 8.53
N ARG A 350 -25.58 8.46 9.30
CA ARG A 350 -24.71 9.54 8.78
C ARG A 350 -23.24 9.16 8.73
N ASP A 351 -22.76 8.38 9.68
CA ASP A 351 -21.38 7.89 9.69
C ASP A 351 -21.37 6.37 9.93
N TYR A 352 -20.21 5.75 9.85
CA TYR A 352 -19.99 4.34 10.11
C TYR A 352 -19.50 4.14 11.54
N ARG A 353 -20.17 3.28 12.30
CA ARG A 353 -19.73 2.88 13.65
C ARG A 353 -18.47 2.01 13.56
N ASN A 354 -18.41 1.12 12.58
CA ASN A 354 -17.35 0.14 12.39
C ASN A 354 -17.25 -0.28 10.91
N THR A 355 -16.26 -1.10 10.60
CA THR A 355 -16.04 -1.64 9.24
C THR A 355 -17.19 -2.53 8.77
N GLN A 356 -17.89 -3.24 9.66
CA GLN A 356 -18.96 -4.17 9.29
C GLN A 356 -20.12 -3.43 8.61
N GLU A 357 -20.55 -2.29 9.15
CA GLU A 357 -21.61 -1.47 8.50
C GLU A 357 -21.26 -1.04 7.07
N LEU A 358 -19.99 -0.74 6.81
CA LEU A 358 -19.51 -0.46 5.45
C LEU A 358 -19.54 -1.71 4.56
N LEU A 359 -19.12 -2.85 5.09
CA LEU A 359 -19.17 -4.14 4.37
C LEU A 359 -20.62 -4.54 4.07
N ASP A 360 -21.56 -4.26 4.96
CA ASP A 360 -22.99 -4.54 4.75
C ASP A 360 -23.54 -3.70 3.57
N ASP A 361 -23.19 -2.42 3.49
CA ASP A 361 -23.56 -1.57 2.35
C ASP A 361 -22.98 -2.08 1.02
N LEU A 362 -21.71 -2.52 1.02
CA LEU A 362 -21.06 -3.07 -0.17
C LEU A 362 -21.66 -4.43 -0.57
N ASN A 363 -21.96 -5.30 0.39
CA ASN A 363 -22.61 -6.58 0.14
C ASN A 363 -24.01 -6.37 -0.43
N LEU A 364 -24.78 -5.40 0.06
CA LEU A 364 -26.08 -5.05 -0.48
C LEU A 364 -26.00 -4.68 -1.97
N MET A 365 -24.99 -3.89 -2.36
CA MET A 365 -24.75 -3.57 -3.77
C MET A 365 -24.38 -4.82 -4.59
N ARG A 366 -23.52 -5.67 -4.03
CA ARG A 366 -23.10 -6.94 -4.67
C ARG A 366 -24.31 -7.86 -4.93
N ASP A 367 -25.10 -8.10 -3.91
CA ASP A 367 -26.22 -9.03 -3.97
C ASP A 367 -27.32 -8.52 -4.93
N SER A 368 -27.54 -7.20 -4.98
CA SER A 368 -28.42 -6.59 -5.96
C SER A 368 -27.92 -6.77 -7.41
N LEU A 369 -26.61 -6.67 -7.65
CA LEU A 369 -26.02 -6.95 -8.97
C LEU A 369 -26.19 -8.43 -9.38
N PHE A 370 -25.97 -9.36 -8.47
CA PHE A 370 -26.20 -10.80 -8.74
C PHE A 370 -27.66 -11.08 -9.14
N ALA A 371 -28.61 -10.45 -8.44
CA ALA A 371 -30.04 -10.60 -8.74
C ALA A 371 -30.44 -10.02 -10.12
N HIS A 372 -29.64 -9.09 -10.69
CA HIS A 372 -29.99 -8.31 -11.89
C HIS A 372 -28.95 -8.41 -13.01
N LYS A 373 -28.44 -9.63 -13.30
CA LYS A 373 -27.50 -9.93 -14.40
C LYS A 373 -26.14 -9.23 -14.31
N GLY A 374 -25.78 -8.70 -13.13
CA GLY A 374 -24.52 -7.98 -12.89
C GLY A 374 -23.42 -8.87 -12.31
N GLU A 375 -23.44 -10.19 -12.49
CA GLU A 375 -22.51 -11.15 -11.89
C GLU A 375 -21.03 -10.77 -12.14
N VAL A 376 -20.67 -10.41 -13.37
CA VAL A 376 -19.28 -10.03 -13.72
C VAL A 376 -18.84 -8.75 -12.99
N ILE A 377 -19.76 -7.79 -12.81
CA ILE A 377 -19.48 -6.56 -12.06
C ILE A 377 -19.35 -6.88 -10.57
N ALA A 378 -20.26 -7.71 -10.05
CA ALA A 378 -20.28 -8.12 -8.65
C ALA A 378 -18.99 -8.86 -8.28
N THR A 379 -18.62 -9.91 -9.02
CA THR A 379 -17.43 -10.75 -8.75
C THR A 379 -16.11 -10.04 -9.06
N GLY A 380 -16.12 -9.03 -9.94
CA GLY A 380 -14.94 -8.24 -10.28
C GLY A 380 -14.76 -7.02 -9.37
N LEU A 381 -15.42 -5.93 -9.72
CA LEU A 381 -15.21 -4.61 -9.16
C LEU A 381 -15.63 -4.52 -7.68
N ILE A 382 -16.83 -5.04 -7.37
CA ILE A 382 -17.39 -4.93 -6.00
C ILE A 382 -16.66 -5.86 -5.04
N GLU A 383 -16.49 -7.15 -5.38
CA GLU A 383 -15.84 -8.10 -4.47
C GLU A 383 -14.38 -7.74 -4.20
N ARG A 384 -13.63 -7.20 -5.19
CA ARG A 384 -12.28 -6.69 -4.98
C ARG A 384 -12.28 -5.58 -3.93
N THR A 385 -13.26 -4.68 -4.00
CA THR A 385 -13.40 -3.61 -3.01
C THR A 385 -13.76 -4.16 -1.63
N ILE A 386 -14.70 -5.12 -1.55
CA ILE A 386 -15.08 -5.76 -0.29
C ILE A 386 -13.88 -6.46 0.36
N ARG A 387 -13.11 -7.25 -0.39
CA ARG A 387 -11.91 -7.91 0.12
C ARG A 387 -10.89 -6.92 0.66
N THR A 388 -10.67 -5.82 -0.04
CA THR A 388 -9.75 -4.77 0.40
C THR A 388 -10.23 -4.10 1.69
N VAL A 389 -11.50 -3.73 1.75
CA VAL A 389 -12.11 -3.14 2.95
C VAL A 389 -12.11 -4.14 4.12
N ALA A 390 -12.35 -5.41 3.88
CA ALA A 390 -12.28 -6.44 4.92
C ALA A 390 -10.86 -6.56 5.50
N ALA A 391 -9.82 -6.53 4.66
CA ALA A 391 -8.43 -6.67 5.08
C ALA A 391 -7.93 -5.46 5.90
N PHE A 392 -8.23 -4.24 5.46
CA PHE A 392 -7.69 -3.01 6.06
C PHE A 392 -8.63 -2.33 7.06
N GLY A 393 -9.92 -2.54 6.92
CA GLY A 393 -10.93 -1.85 7.72
C GLY A 393 -10.88 -0.33 7.56
N LEU A 394 -11.37 0.37 8.59
CA LEU A 394 -11.34 1.84 8.67
C LEU A 394 -10.06 2.35 9.37
N TYR A 395 -9.05 1.50 9.60
CA TYR A 395 -7.86 1.82 10.41
C TYR A 395 -6.53 1.40 9.77
N HIS A 396 -6.51 0.78 8.61
CA HIS A 396 -5.35 0.15 7.94
C HIS A 396 -4.71 -1.01 8.72
N ALA A 397 -4.43 -0.82 9.99
CA ALA A 397 -3.77 -1.79 10.85
C ALA A 397 -4.36 -1.75 12.25
N THR A 398 -4.32 -2.86 12.97
CA THR A 398 -4.60 -2.87 14.42
C THR A 398 -3.38 -2.35 15.17
N LEU A 399 -3.58 -1.43 16.11
CA LEU A 399 -2.52 -0.91 16.96
C LEU A 399 -2.39 -1.80 18.20
N ASP A 400 -1.22 -2.40 18.40
CA ASP A 400 -0.90 -3.16 19.61
C ASP A 400 -0.32 -2.19 20.65
N VAL A 401 -0.87 -2.22 21.86
CA VAL A 401 -0.34 -1.45 22.99
C VAL A 401 0.57 -2.36 23.80
N ARG A 402 1.84 -1.96 23.90
CA ARG A 402 2.87 -2.68 24.68
C ARG A 402 3.34 -1.80 25.84
N GLU A 403 3.51 -2.39 27.01
CA GLU A 403 3.96 -1.70 28.19
C GLU A 403 5.00 -2.56 28.94
N HIS A 404 5.88 -1.94 29.72
CA HIS A 404 6.87 -2.63 30.51
C HIS A 404 6.20 -3.50 31.57
N SER A 405 6.73 -4.73 31.78
CA SER A 405 6.15 -5.71 32.72
C SER A 405 5.99 -5.19 34.15
N ASP A 406 6.92 -4.34 34.63
CA ASP A 406 6.87 -3.76 35.97
C ASP A 406 5.61 -2.93 36.22
N LYS A 407 5.08 -2.26 35.19
CA LYS A 407 3.82 -1.51 35.28
C LYS A 407 2.61 -2.43 35.41
N HIS A 408 2.64 -3.59 34.76
CA HIS A 408 1.61 -4.61 34.92
C HIS A 408 1.63 -5.25 36.31
N HIS A 409 2.81 -5.39 36.93
CA HIS A 409 2.93 -5.89 38.29
C HIS A 409 2.57 -4.88 39.37
N ALA A 410 2.54 -3.58 39.05
CA ALA A 410 2.17 -2.52 39.97
C ALA A 410 0.64 -2.26 40.07
N LEU A 411 -0.15 -2.89 39.22
CA LEU A 411 -1.61 -2.87 39.20
C LEU A 411 -2.19 -4.01 40.02
#